data_112e75813da5313175b1c946711b0a54
#
_entry.id   112e75813da5313175b1c946711b0a54
#
_cell.length_a   1.000
_cell.length_b   1.000
_cell.length_c   1.000
_cell.angle_alpha   90.00
_cell.angle_beta   90.00
_cell.angle_gamma   90.00
#
_symmetry.space_group_name_H-M   'P 1'
#
loop_
_entity.id
_entity.type
_entity.pdbx_description
1 polymer ?
#
loop_
_entity_poly.entity_id
_entity_poly.type
_entity_poly.pdbx_seq_one_letter_code
_entity_poly.pdbx_strand_id
1 'polypeptide(L)'
;MTSPELTATVRALRKASKKGAALWGALADELDRSRRSRVAVNLSVINRHTGEGDVVAVPGKVLGSGEIAHAVTVAAFSFSETAREKIAHTKGKALSLTELIDGGMEPSKIKILK
;
A
#
# COMPACT_ATOMS: atom_id res chain seq x y z
N MET A 1 -18.01 10.35 -7.16
CA MET A 1 -17.03 10.81 -8.13
C MET A 1 -15.68 10.19 -7.89
N THR A 2 -15.05 9.73 -8.95
CA THR A 2 -13.74 9.08 -8.85
C THR A 2 -12.66 10.12 -9.12
N SER A 3 -11.64 10.21 -8.26
CA SER A 3 -10.56 11.17 -8.48
C SER A 3 -9.68 10.72 -9.66
N PRO A 4 -9.06 11.66 -10.37
CA PRO A 4 -8.11 11.29 -11.43
C PRO A 4 -6.96 10.44 -10.93
N GLU A 5 -6.49 10.69 -9.70
CA GLU A 5 -5.43 9.91 -9.09
C GLU A 5 -5.84 8.46 -8.88
N LEU A 6 -7.06 8.24 -8.39
CA LEU A 6 -7.57 6.89 -8.18
C LEU A 6 -7.69 6.14 -9.52
N THR A 7 -8.24 6.80 -10.52
CA THR A 7 -8.38 6.20 -11.85
C THR A 7 -7.03 5.83 -12.44
N ALA A 8 -6.06 6.71 -12.33
CA ALA A 8 -4.71 6.47 -12.85
C ALA A 8 -4.03 5.32 -12.12
N THR A 9 -4.19 5.24 -10.80
CA THR A 9 -3.61 4.17 -10.00
C THR A 9 -4.22 2.81 -10.36
N VAL A 10 -5.55 2.75 -10.44
CA VAL A 10 -6.24 1.51 -10.82
C VAL A 10 -5.80 1.04 -12.20
N ARG A 11 -5.71 1.98 -13.15
CA ARG A 11 -5.27 1.67 -14.51
C ARG A 11 -3.84 1.12 -14.53
N ALA A 12 -2.94 1.72 -13.77
CA ALA A 12 -1.55 1.26 -13.70
C ALA A 12 -1.46 -0.14 -13.10
N LEU A 13 -2.25 -0.41 -12.06
CA LEU A 13 -2.28 -1.72 -11.42
C LEU A 13 -2.82 -2.80 -12.37
N ARG A 14 -3.88 -2.49 -13.12
CA ARG A 14 -4.44 -3.44 -14.08
C ARG A 14 -3.48 -3.72 -15.23
N LYS A 15 -2.76 -2.71 -15.67
CA LYS A 15 -1.74 -2.87 -16.70
C LYS A 15 -0.60 -3.78 -16.22
N ALA A 16 -0.15 -3.57 -14.98
CA ALA A 16 0.89 -4.40 -14.38
C ALA A 16 0.42 -5.85 -14.21
N SER A 17 -0.85 -6.05 -13.87
CA SER A 17 -1.43 -7.38 -13.72
C SER A 17 -1.37 -8.17 -15.03
N LYS A 18 -1.55 -7.51 -16.16
CA LYS A 18 -1.49 -8.18 -17.47
C LYS A 18 -0.10 -8.70 -17.80
N LYS A 19 0.93 -8.17 -17.14
CA LYS A 19 2.31 -8.59 -17.36
C LYS A 19 2.73 -9.76 -16.48
N GLY A 20 1.84 -10.28 -15.63
CA GLY A 20 2.07 -11.54 -14.99
C GLY A 20 1.75 -11.72 -13.51
N ALA A 21 1.63 -10.67 -12.73
CA ALA A 21 1.43 -10.83 -11.29
C ALA A 21 -0.03 -10.54 -10.90
N ALA A 22 -0.69 -11.55 -10.35
CA ALA A 22 -2.07 -11.44 -9.90
C ALA A 22 -2.25 -10.43 -8.75
N LEU A 23 -1.19 -10.17 -8.00
CA LEU A 23 -1.19 -9.20 -6.91
C LEU A 23 -1.69 -7.83 -7.36
N TRP A 24 -1.21 -7.36 -8.50
CA TRP A 24 -1.57 -6.02 -8.98
C TRP A 24 -3.05 -5.92 -9.32
N GLY A 25 -3.60 -6.99 -9.89
CA GLY A 25 -5.04 -7.05 -10.18
C GLY A 25 -5.87 -7.07 -8.90
N ALA A 26 -5.42 -7.79 -7.89
CA ALA A 26 -6.11 -7.84 -6.60
C ALA A 26 -6.14 -6.47 -5.94
N LEU A 27 -5.03 -5.72 -6.00
CA LEU A 27 -4.98 -4.36 -5.47
C LEU A 27 -5.91 -3.42 -6.24
N ALA A 28 -5.94 -3.56 -7.56
CA ALA A 28 -6.81 -2.75 -8.40
C ALA A 28 -8.28 -3.00 -8.07
N ASP A 29 -8.65 -4.26 -7.89
CA ASP A 29 -10.02 -4.63 -7.56
C ASP A 29 -10.45 -4.03 -6.22
N GLU A 30 -9.58 -4.09 -5.22
CA GLU A 30 -9.89 -3.52 -3.90
C GLU A 30 -10.06 -2.01 -3.96
N LEU A 31 -9.21 -1.32 -4.70
CA LEU A 31 -9.33 0.13 -4.87
C LEU A 31 -10.60 0.53 -5.61
N ASP A 32 -10.97 -0.25 -6.61
CA ASP A 32 -12.11 0.05 -7.48
C ASP A 32 -13.44 -0.33 -6.86
N ARG A 33 -13.45 -1.34 -6.00
CA ARG A 33 -14.67 -1.96 -5.49
C ARG A 33 -15.54 -1.03 -4.65
N SER A 34 -14.96 -0.23 -3.79
CA SER A 34 -15.75 0.52 -2.83
C SER A 34 -15.29 1.95 -2.70
N ARG A 35 -16.13 2.86 -3.15
CA ARG A 35 -15.88 4.29 -3.03
C ARG A 35 -16.20 4.82 -1.64
N ARG A 36 -17.09 4.12 -0.90
CA ARG A 36 -17.54 4.55 0.42
C ARG A 36 -16.79 3.87 1.56
N SER A 37 -16.40 2.63 1.35
CA SER A 37 -15.76 1.80 2.38
C SER A 37 -14.33 1.50 2.00
N ARG A 38 -13.61 2.53 1.59
CA ARG A 38 -12.23 2.34 1.21
C ARG A 38 -11.40 1.88 2.40
N VAL A 39 -10.49 0.94 2.16
CA VAL A 39 -9.64 0.39 3.19
C VAL A 39 -8.85 1.49 3.89
N ALA A 40 -8.83 1.43 5.23
CA ALA A 40 -7.99 2.28 6.05
C ALA A 40 -7.32 1.38 7.08
N VAL A 41 -5.99 1.41 7.12
CA VAL A 41 -5.20 0.54 7.99
C VAL A 41 -4.30 1.39 8.88
N ASN A 42 -4.35 1.16 10.17
CA ASN A 42 -3.50 1.85 11.13
C ASN A 42 -2.12 1.22 11.21
N LEU A 43 -1.13 2.00 11.62
CA LEU A 43 0.24 1.50 11.78
C LEU A 43 0.33 0.33 12.76
N SER A 44 -0.51 0.32 13.80
CA SER A 44 -0.55 -0.78 14.76
C SER A 44 -0.84 -2.12 14.09
N VAL A 45 -1.72 -2.12 13.08
CA VAL A 45 -2.05 -3.34 12.33
C VAL A 45 -0.86 -3.78 11.49
N ILE A 46 -0.22 -2.82 10.81
CA ILE A 46 0.96 -3.11 9.99
C ILE A 46 2.08 -3.67 10.87
N ASN A 47 2.31 -3.06 12.02
CA ASN A 47 3.34 -3.51 12.96
C ASN A 47 3.10 -4.95 13.41
N ARG A 48 1.84 -5.29 13.67
CA ARG A 48 1.46 -6.62 14.16
C ARG A 48 1.68 -7.72 13.11
N HIS A 49 1.50 -7.38 11.85
CA HIS A 49 1.53 -8.37 10.75
C HIS A 49 2.83 -8.39 9.96
N THR A 50 3.85 -7.62 10.38
CA THR A 50 5.11 -7.53 9.62
C THR A 50 6.30 -7.69 10.55
N GLY A 51 7.43 -8.06 9.94
CA GLY A 51 8.74 -8.02 10.58
C GLY A 51 9.64 -7.04 9.85
N GLU A 52 10.86 -6.89 10.33
CA GLU A 52 11.83 -5.98 9.73
C GLU A 52 12.13 -6.37 8.29
N GLY A 53 12.09 -5.37 7.41
CA GLY A 53 12.38 -5.58 5.99
C GLY A 53 11.19 -6.05 5.16
N ASP A 54 10.05 -6.30 5.78
CA ASP A 54 8.86 -6.73 5.03
C ASP A 54 8.32 -5.62 4.13
N VAL A 55 7.62 -6.02 3.10
CA VAL A 55 6.95 -5.11 2.16
C VAL A 55 5.45 -5.36 2.21
N VAL A 56 4.69 -4.29 2.38
CA VAL A 56 3.24 -4.35 2.53
C VAL A 56 2.59 -3.44 1.50
N ALA A 57 1.49 -3.90 0.93
CA ALA A 57 0.67 -3.07 0.04
C ALA A 57 -0.73 -2.91 0.66
N VAL A 58 -1.18 -1.68 0.76
CA VAL A 58 -2.50 -1.35 1.31
C VAL A 58 -3.32 -0.68 0.21
N PRO A 59 -4.42 -1.31 -0.24
CA PRO A 59 -5.28 -0.72 -1.27
C PRO A 59 -6.22 0.32 -0.67
N GLY A 60 -5.63 1.36 -0.08
CA GLY A 60 -6.37 2.41 0.59
C GLY A 60 -5.45 3.38 1.31
N LYS A 61 -5.89 3.83 2.47
CA LYS A 61 -5.15 4.82 3.25
C LYS A 61 -4.48 4.20 4.47
N VAL A 62 -3.25 4.61 4.74
CA VAL A 62 -2.54 4.23 5.96
C VAL A 62 -2.64 5.38 6.95
N LEU A 63 -3.12 5.07 8.14
CA LEU A 63 -3.33 6.03 9.21
C LEU A 63 -2.25 5.87 10.28
N GLY A 64 -1.95 6.98 10.97
CA GLY A 64 -0.84 7.03 11.91
C GLY A 64 -1.12 6.54 13.32
N SER A 65 -2.28 5.92 13.56
CA SER A 65 -2.60 5.41 14.89
C SER A 65 -1.75 4.20 15.25
N GLY A 66 -1.19 4.20 16.45
CA GLY A 66 -0.28 3.16 16.91
C GLY A 66 1.15 3.46 16.53
N GLU A 67 2.02 2.49 16.77
CA GLU A 67 3.44 2.62 16.51
C GLU A 67 3.94 1.55 15.56
N ILE A 68 5.02 1.87 14.85
CA ILE A 68 5.74 0.88 14.07
C ILE A 68 7.15 0.75 14.68
N ALA A 69 7.53 -0.48 15.00
CA ALA A 69 8.74 -0.73 15.78
C ALA A 69 9.93 -1.22 14.96
N HIS A 70 9.74 -1.41 13.66
CA HIS A 70 10.79 -1.93 12.78
C HIS A 70 10.67 -1.29 11.40
N ALA A 71 11.75 -1.36 10.63
CA ALA A 71 11.75 -0.82 9.28
C ALA A 71 10.89 -1.70 8.37
N VAL A 72 9.92 -1.08 7.71
CA VAL A 72 9.02 -1.78 6.78
C VAL A 72 8.77 -0.86 5.59
N THR A 73 8.64 -1.45 4.41
CA THR A 73 8.24 -0.70 3.21
C THR A 73 6.74 -0.82 3.07
N VAL A 74 6.05 0.30 3.12
CA VAL A 74 4.59 0.35 3.00
C VAL A 74 4.21 1.10 1.75
N ALA A 75 3.49 0.43 0.86
CA ALA A 75 2.93 1.07 -0.33
C ALA A 75 1.43 1.19 -0.14
N ALA A 76 0.88 2.35 -0.44
CA ALA A 76 -0.55 2.61 -0.27
C ALA A 76 -1.02 3.63 -1.28
N PHE A 77 -2.34 3.74 -1.41
CA PHE A 77 -2.93 4.79 -2.23
C PHE A 77 -2.67 6.17 -1.62
N SER A 78 -2.78 6.27 -0.30
CA SER A 78 -2.46 7.52 0.40
C SER A 78 -2.02 7.22 1.85
N PHE A 79 -1.39 8.20 2.48
CA PHE A 79 -0.93 8.13 3.85
C PHE A 79 -1.35 9.40 4.59
N SER A 80 -1.67 9.27 5.88
CA SER A 80 -1.75 10.46 6.72
C SER A 80 -0.34 10.96 6.95
N GLU A 81 -0.22 12.24 7.27
CA GLU A 81 1.08 12.84 7.53
C GLU A 81 1.80 12.15 8.70
N THR A 82 1.04 11.86 9.77
CA THR A 82 1.58 11.15 10.93
C THR A 82 2.10 9.76 10.58
N ALA A 83 1.36 9.03 9.72
CA ALA A 83 1.79 7.70 9.30
C ALA A 83 3.11 7.77 8.53
N ARG A 84 3.20 8.72 7.62
CA ARG A 84 4.41 8.90 6.82
C ARG A 84 5.63 9.23 7.69
N GLU A 85 5.45 10.10 8.67
CA GLU A 85 6.51 10.47 9.60
C GLU A 85 6.98 9.29 10.45
N LYS A 86 6.05 8.52 10.98
CA LYS A 86 6.39 7.36 11.82
C LYS A 86 7.12 6.27 11.05
N ILE A 87 6.70 6.02 9.81
CA ILE A 87 7.37 5.04 8.95
C ILE A 87 8.81 5.49 8.67
N ALA A 88 9.00 6.77 8.34
CA ALA A 88 10.32 7.31 8.06
C ALA A 88 11.24 7.26 9.29
N HIS A 89 10.66 7.45 10.47
CA HIS A 89 11.43 7.47 11.73
C HIS A 89 12.11 6.13 12.01
N THR A 90 11.54 5.04 11.57
CA THR A 90 12.13 3.70 11.74
C THR A 90 12.97 3.28 10.54
N LYS A 91 13.29 4.22 9.66
CA LYS A 91 14.03 3.98 8.41
C LYS A 91 13.27 3.13 7.40
N GLY A 92 11.96 3.06 7.55
CA GLY A 92 11.09 2.42 6.57
C GLY A 92 10.85 3.35 5.39
N LYS A 93 10.06 2.87 4.44
CA LYS A 93 9.71 3.63 3.25
C LYS A 93 8.21 3.68 3.07
N ALA A 94 7.70 4.86 2.73
CA ALA A 94 6.30 5.06 2.37
C ALA A 94 6.26 5.34 0.86
N LEU A 95 5.62 4.46 0.12
CA LEU A 95 5.57 4.52 -1.34
C LEU A 95 4.13 4.61 -1.83
N SER A 96 3.93 5.16 -3.02
CA SER A 96 2.66 5.00 -3.71
C SER A 96 2.59 3.60 -4.31
N LEU A 97 1.40 3.14 -4.65
CA LEU A 97 1.24 1.84 -5.28
C LEU A 97 1.93 1.79 -6.66
N THR A 98 1.92 2.91 -7.38
CA THR A 98 2.60 2.98 -8.68
C THR A 98 4.11 2.91 -8.52
N GLU A 99 4.66 3.53 -7.47
CA GLU A 99 6.08 3.41 -7.17
C GLU A 99 6.48 1.98 -6.85
N LEU A 100 5.59 1.24 -6.18
CA LEU A 100 5.83 -0.16 -5.87
C LEU A 100 5.95 -1.01 -7.14
N ILE A 101 5.06 -0.75 -8.11
CA ILE A 101 5.10 -1.44 -9.41
C ILE A 101 6.43 -1.17 -10.10
N ASP A 102 6.83 0.09 -10.14
CA ASP A 102 8.04 0.54 -10.85
C ASP A 102 9.33 0.09 -10.16
N GLY A 103 9.26 -0.23 -8.88
CA GLY A 103 10.42 -0.59 -8.09
C GLY A 103 10.98 -1.98 -8.36
N GLY A 104 10.33 -2.79 -9.20
CA GLY A 104 10.83 -4.11 -9.55
C GLY A 104 10.78 -5.12 -8.40
N MET A 105 9.98 -4.86 -7.37
CA MET A 105 9.83 -5.74 -6.23
C MET A 105 9.16 -7.04 -6.64
N GLU A 106 9.62 -8.17 -6.08
CA GLU A 106 8.97 -9.46 -6.34
C GLU A 106 7.58 -9.48 -5.72
N PRO A 107 6.53 -9.69 -6.55
CA PRO A 107 5.16 -9.70 -6.02
C PRO A 107 4.90 -10.73 -4.94
N SER A 108 5.59 -11.87 -5.00
CA SER A 108 5.44 -12.94 -4.01
C SER A 108 5.87 -12.54 -2.60
N LYS A 109 6.70 -11.50 -2.49
CA LYS A 109 7.18 -11.03 -1.20
C LYS A 109 6.35 -9.89 -0.63
N ILE A 110 5.34 -9.44 -1.35
CA ILE A 110 4.49 -8.33 -0.94
C ILE A 110 3.26 -8.88 -0.24
N LYS A 111 3.01 -8.39 0.98
CA LYS A 111 1.81 -8.74 1.74
C LYS A 111 0.73 -7.69 1.49
N ILE A 112 -0.50 -8.13 1.27
CA ILE A 112 -1.63 -7.20 1.16
C ILE A 112 -2.31 -7.13 2.51
N LEU A 113 -2.47 -5.93 3.03
CA LEU A 113 -3.24 -5.68 4.25
C LEU A 113 -4.45 -4.83 3.94
N LYS A 114 -5.60 -5.26 4.46
CA LYS A 114 -6.85 -4.54 4.24
C LYS A 114 -7.84 -4.79 5.37
#